data_4e0821ceafa3357d3435f2ab3c61585d
#
_entry.id   4e0821ceafa3357d3435f2ab3c61585d
#
_cell.length_a   1.000
_cell.length_b   1.000
_cell.length_c   1.000
_cell.angle_alpha   90.00
_cell.angle_beta   90.00
_cell.angle_gamma   90.00
#
_symmetry.space_group_name_H-M   'P 1'
#
loop_
_entity.id
_entity.type
_entity.pdbx_description
1 polymer ?
#
loop_
_entity_poly.entity_id
_entity_poly.type
_entity_poly.pdbx_seq_one_letter_code
_entity_poly.pdbx_strand_id
1 'polypeptide(L)'
;MEPNWIIGIQHVWFGISLFLLLLLLICRTSFFRQAITAKEFTRQQIGIFIILFSVIGLCGTYWNVRAGGGIINFRAVGIILGGFVGGPIVGTAVGTIVGIHRAFFINTDSSFIHGGLSIIQGIAAGFLSYRLKHHYHNLWFWSFLYAFILEFLFWIFFAFLTWPTTTTYPVNFF
;
A
#
# COMPACT_ATOMS: atom_id res chain seq x y z
N MET A 1 5.92 21.54 26.35
CA MET A 1 5.16 20.53 25.58
C MET A 1 5.54 20.68 24.12
N GLU A 2 6.09 19.64 23.50
CA GLU A 2 6.38 19.66 22.07
C GLU A 2 5.07 19.76 21.29
N PRO A 3 5.01 20.55 20.21
CA PRO A 3 3.81 20.66 19.39
C PRO A 3 3.46 19.30 18.78
N ASN A 4 2.20 18.88 18.88
CA ASN A 4 1.72 17.56 18.42
C ASN A 4 2.05 17.24 16.94
N TRP A 5 2.26 18.27 16.10
CA TRP A 5 2.66 18.08 14.69
C TRP A 5 4.12 17.61 14.52
N ILE A 6 5.04 18.00 15.45
CA ILE A 6 6.45 17.55 15.41
C ILE A 6 6.50 16.04 15.69
N ILE A 7 5.76 15.58 16.68
CA ILE A 7 5.65 14.14 17.01
C ILE A 7 5.07 13.37 15.81
N GLY A 8 4.06 13.94 15.16
CA GLY A 8 3.48 13.35 13.96
C GLY A 8 4.51 13.19 12.83
N ILE A 9 5.30 14.23 12.55
CA ILE A 9 6.36 14.18 11.53
C ILE A 9 7.43 13.14 11.88
N GLN A 10 7.87 13.07 13.13
CA GLN A 10 8.86 12.07 13.57
C GLN A 10 8.37 10.64 13.33
N HIS A 11 7.10 10.35 13.65
CA HIS A 11 6.52 9.02 13.41
C HIS A 11 6.42 8.69 11.91
N VAL A 12 6.11 9.67 11.06
CA VAL A 12 6.10 9.49 9.59
C VAL A 12 7.51 9.15 9.10
N TRP A 13 8.52 9.92 9.50
CA TRP A 13 9.91 9.67 9.11
C TRP A 13 10.42 8.32 9.59
N PHE A 14 10.10 7.94 10.83
CA PHE A 14 10.45 6.63 11.37
C PHE A 14 9.78 5.50 10.58
N GLY A 15 8.49 5.64 10.25
CA GLY A 15 7.76 4.68 9.43
C GLY A 15 8.38 4.52 8.03
N ILE A 16 8.64 5.63 7.34
CA ILE A 16 9.30 5.62 6.02
C ILE A 16 10.68 4.94 6.10
N SER A 17 11.48 5.30 7.08
CA SER A 17 12.83 4.73 7.26
C SER A 17 12.79 3.24 7.52
N LEU A 18 11.85 2.77 8.35
CA LEU A 18 11.67 1.35 8.63
C LEU A 18 11.24 0.57 7.38
N PHE A 19 10.26 1.10 6.61
CA PHE A 19 9.83 0.47 5.36
C PHE A 19 10.95 0.44 4.31
N LEU A 20 11.72 1.52 4.18
CA LEU A 20 12.87 1.55 3.27
C LEU A 20 13.95 0.53 3.68
N LEU A 21 14.26 0.43 4.97
CA LEU A 21 15.20 -0.56 5.48
C LEU A 21 14.73 -1.98 5.17
N LEU A 22 13.44 -2.27 5.40
CA LEU A 22 12.84 -3.56 5.14
C LEU A 22 12.88 -3.90 3.64
N LEU A 23 12.59 -2.95 2.77
CA LEU A 23 12.72 -3.09 1.32
C LEU A 23 14.16 -3.35 0.89
N LEU A 24 15.13 -2.61 1.44
CA LEU A 24 16.55 -2.82 1.15
C LEU A 24 17.01 -4.22 1.55
N LEU A 25 16.58 -4.70 2.73
CA LEU A 25 16.89 -6.05 3.18
C LEU A 25 16.30 -7.11 2.25
N ILE A 26 15.04 -6.94 1.84
CA ILE A 26 14.37 -7.85 0.90
C ILE A 26 15.10 -7.84 -0.46
N CYS A 27 15.41 -6.68 -1.00
CA CYS A 27 16.11 -6.54 -2.27
C CYS A 27 17.53 -7.14 -2.25
N ARG A 28 18.15 -7.24 -1.07
CA ARG A 28 19.48 -7.84 -0.91
C ARG A 28 19.45 -9.37 -0.91
N THR A 29 18.30 -10.00 -0.69
CA THR A 29 18.19 -11.47 -0.71
C THR A 29 18.43 -11.99 -2.12
N SER A 30 19.19 -13.11 -2.23
CA SER A 30 19.45 -13.78 -3.51
C SER A 30 18.16 -14.25 -4.16
N PHE A 31 17.20 -14.72 -3.34
CA PHE A 31 15.88 -15.14 -3.79
C PHE A 31 15.12 -14.02 -4.53
N PHE A 32 15.06 -12.83 -3.95
CA PHE A 32 14.36 -11.70 -4.55
C PHE A 32 15.01 -11.24 -5.85
N ARG A 33 16.35 -11.17 -5.88
CA ARG A 33 17.09 -10.83 -7.10
C ARG A 33 16.89 -11.83 -8.22
N GLN A 34 16.95 -13.13 -7.91
CA GLN A 34 16.68 -14.18 -8.89
C GLN A 34 15.25 -14.14 -9.42
N ALA A 35 14.28 -13.89 -8.54
CA ALA A 35 12.89 -13.78 -8.95
C ALA A 35 12.64 -12.58 -9.88
N ILE A 36 13.19 -11.39 -9.58
CA ILE A 36 13.01 -10.20 -10.43
C ILE A 36 13.65 -10.37 -11.82
N THR A 37 14.78 -11.09 -11.90
CA THR A 37 15.46 -11.36 -13.18
C THR A 37 14.83 -12.51 -13.97
N ALA A 38 14.00 -13.33 -13.36
CA ALA A 38 13.29 -14.40 -14.03
C ALA A 38 12.22 -13.84 -14.99
N LYS A 39 12.10 -14.45 -16.18
CA LYS A 39 11.05 -14.10 -17.14
C LYS A 39 9.65 -14.44 -16.62
N GLU A 40 9.55 -15.52 -15.86
CA GLU A 40 8.30 -16.01 -15.26
C GLU A 40 8.54 -16.44 -13.82
N PHE A 41 7.56 -16.19 -12.96
CA PHE A 41 7.61 -16.62 -11.56
C PHE A 41 7.15 -18.07 -11.44
N THR A 42 7.88 -18.85 -10.66
CA THR A 42 7.43 -20.18 -10.24
C THR A 42 6.26 -20.05 -9.25
N ARG A 43 5.42 -21.07 -9.16
CA ARG A 43 4.29 -21.09 -8.19
C ARG A 43 4.75 -20.85 -6.76
N GLN A 44 5.92 -21.37 -6.41
CA GLN A 44 6.52 -21.18 -5.09
C GLN A 44 6.93 -19.72 -4.85
N GLN A 45 7.52 -19.05 -5.84
CA GLN A 45 7.88 -17.64 -5.77
C GLN A 45 6.65 -16.75 -5.61
N ILE A 46 5.58 -17.05 -6.37
CA ILE A 46 4.29 -16.34 -6.25
C ILE A 46 3.76 -16.45 -4.81
N GLY A 47 3.74 -17.66 -4.23
CA GLY A 47 3.29 -17.87 -2.85
C GLY A 47 4.11 -17.08 -1.83
N ILE A 48 5.44 -17.09 -1.95
CA ILE A 48 6.34 -16.34 -1.06
C ILE A 48 6.09 -14.83 -1.18
N PHE A 49 5.92 -14.31 -2.40
CA PHE A 49 5.62 -12.89 -2.60
C PHE A 49 4.26 -12.49 -2.03
N ILE A 50 3.24 -13.32 -2.18
CA ILE A 50 1.93 -13.07 -1.57
C ILE A 50 2.08 -12.97 -0.04
N ILE A 51 2.75 -13.90 0.59
CA ILE A 51 2.97 -13.88 2.04
C ILE A 51 3.75 -12.63 2.45
N LEU A 52 4.89 -12.38 1.81
CA LEU A 52 5.79 -11.28 2.14
C LEU A 52 5.08 -9.91 2.06
N PHE A 53 4.45 -9.63 0.92
CA PHE A 53 3.79 -8.34 0.70
C PHE A 53 2.49 -8.20 1.49
N SER A 54 1.79 -9.30 1.79
CA SER A 54 0.64 -9.27 2.71
C SER A 54 1.08 -8.93 4.12
N VAL A 55 2.17 -9.49 4.62
CA VAL A 55 2.72 -9.12 5.94
C VAL A 55 3.09 -7.65 5.98
N ILE A 56 3.77 -7.12 4.95
CA ILE A 56 4.10 -5.70 4.85
C ILE A 56 2.82 -4.83 4.87
N GLY A 57 1.81 -5.19 4.09
CA GLY A 57 0.53 -4.48 4.03
C GLY A 57 -0.24 -4.54 5.35
N LEU A 58 -0.25 -5.68 6.02
CA LEU A 58 -0.85 -5.86 7.34
C LEU A 58 -0.14 -5.03 8.40
N CYS A 59 1.19 -5.09 8.47
CA CYS A 59 1.98 -4.23 9.35
C CYS A 59 1.69 -2.75 9.09
N GLY A 60 1.63 -2.34 7.81
CA GLY A 60 1.28 -0.99 7.42
C GLY A 60 -0.15 -0.58 7.81
N THR A 61 -1.08 -1.52 8.00
CA THR A 61 -2.43 -1.23 8.49
C THR A 61 -2.42 -0.82 9.97
N TYR A 62 -1.58 -1.44 10.77
CA TYR A 62 -1.44 -1.11 12.20
C TYR A 62 -0.51 0.08 12.42
N TRP A 63 0.41 0.33 11.50
CA TRP A 63 1.27 1.51 11.55
C TRP A 63 0.55 2.70 10.93
N ASN A 64 -0.29 3.33 11.72
CA ASN A 64 -0.98 4.54 11.31
C ASN A 64 -0.45 5.74 12.10
N VAL A 65 -0.28 6.86 11.41
CA VAL A 65 0.16 8.12 11.99
C VAL A 65 -0.96 9.15 11.82
N ARG A 66 -1.37 9.76 12.92
CA ARG A 66 -2.31 10.88 12.87
C ARG A 66 -1.53 12.16 12.61
N ALA A 67 -1.80 12.82 11.50
CA ALA A 67 -1.18 14.09 11.14
C ALA A 67 -2.22 15.02 10.50
N GLY A 68 -2.36 16.23 11.02
CA GLY A 68 -3.21 17.26 10.44
C GLY A 68 -4.71 16.89 10.33
N GLY A 69 -5.24 16.08 11.27
CA GLY A 69 -6.64 15.61 11.23
C GLY A 69 -6.88 14.41 10.31
N GLY A 70 -5.86 13.92 9.60
CA GLY A 70 -5.92 12.72 8.78
C GLY A 70 -5.11 11.55 9.37
N ILE A 71 -5.34 10.34 8.85
CA ILE A 71 -4.59 9.14 9.19
C ILE A 71 -3.74 8.74 7.99
N ILE A 72 -2.41 8.86 8.12
CA ILE A 72 -1.46 8.36 7.12
C ILE A 72 -1.26 6.87 7.37
N ASN A 73 -1.45 6.07 6.34
CA ASN A 73 -1.44 4.62 6.43
C ASN A 73 -0.44 4.03 5.42
N PHE A 74 0.50 3.23 5.91
CA PHE A 74 1.55 2.62 5.06
C PHE A 74 1.11 1.32 4.36
N ARG A 75 -0.15 0.90 4.53
CA ARG A 75 -0.71 -0.31 3.93
C ARG A 75 -0.55 -0.36 2.41
N ALA A 76 -0.78 0.77 1.74
CA ALA A 76 -0.67 0.90 0.30
C ALA A 76 0.71 0.49 -0.24
N VAL A 77 1.77 0.70 0.53
CA VAL A 77 3.14 0.31 0.16
C VAL A 77 3.22 -1.20 -0.11
N GLY A 78 2.71 -2.03 0.81
CA GLY A 78 2.71 -3.49 0.61
C GLY A 78 1.87 -3.93 -0.59
N ILE A 79 0.69 -3.32 -0.77
CA ILE A 79 -0.24 -3.66 -1.85
C ILE A 79 0.33 -3.27 -3.22
N ILE A 80 0.80 -2.03 -3.36
CA ILE A 80 1.33 -1.51 -4.63
C ILE A 80 2.61 -2.24 -5.02
N LEU A 81 3.56 -2.40 -4.09
CA LEU A 81 4.80 -3.12 -4.34
C LEU A 81 4.54 -4.59 -4.67
N GLY A 82 3.61 -5.24 -3.95
CA GLY A 82 3.19 -6.60 -4.27
C GLY A 82 2.68 -6.73 -5.71
N GLY A 83 1.86 -5.79 -6.16
CA GLY A 83 1.36 -5.72 -7.52
C GLY A 83 2.47 -5.44 -8.55
N PHE A 84 3.33 -4.46 -8.30
CA PHE A 84 4.40 -4.10 -9.24
C PHE A 84 5.47 -5.18 -9.38
N VAL A 85 5.86 -5.82 -8.30
CA VAL A 85 6.88 -6.88 -8.31
C VAL A 85 6.29 -8.19 -8.83
N GLY A 86 5.19 -8.63 -8.23
CA GLY A 86 4.61 -9.95 -8.46
C GLY A 86 3.56 -10.03 -9.58
N GLY A 87 3.16 -8.89 -10.15
CA GLY A 87 2.17 -8.84 -11.22
C GLY A 87 0.72 -9.05 -10.75
N PRO A 88 -0.21 -9.36 -11.70
CA PRO A 88 -1.64 -9.37 -11.41
C PRO A 88 -2.07 -10.35 -10.33
N ILE A 89 -1.49 -11.55 -10.33
CA ILE A 89 -1.85 -12.61 -9.37
C ILE A 89 -1.46 -12.20 -7.95
N VAL A 90 -0.23 -11.75 -7.77
CA VAL A 90 0.27 -11.34 -6.44
C VAL A 90 -0.45 -10.07 -5.98
N GLY A 91 -0.58 -9.06 -6.85
CA GLY A 91 -1.26 -7.82 -6.51
C GLY A 91 -2.71 -8.04 -6.08
N THR A 92 -3.47 -8.84 -6.83
CA THR A 92 -4.85 -9.20 -6.47
C THR A 92 -4.91 -9.93 -5.14
N ALA A 93 -4.07 -10.94 -4.94
CA ALA A 93 -4.05 -11.73 -3.71
C ALA A 93 -3.70 -10.88 -2.48
N VAL A 94 -2.63 -10.07 -2.57
CA VAL A 94 -2.21 -9.17 -1.48
C VAL A 94 -3.29 -8.13 -1.17
N GLY A 95 -3.83 -7.47 -2.21
CA GLY A 95 -4.92 -6.50 -2.05
C GLY A 95 -6.15 -7.12 -1.39
N THR A 96 -6.50 -8.36 -1.75
CA THR A 96 -7.63 -9.09 -1.16
C THR A 96 -7.37 -9.44 0.29
N ILE A 97 -6.21 -10.02 0.62
CA ILE A 97 -5.87 -10.41 2.00
C ILE A 97 -5.88 -9.18 2.92
N VAL A 98 -5.17 -8.11 2.52
CA VAL A 98 -5.05 -6.89 3.30
C VAL A 98 -6.38 -6.13 3.36
N GLY A 99 -7.15 -6.16 2.26
CA GLY A 99 -8.47 -5.54 2.17
C GLY A 99 -9.51 -6.21 3.06
N ILE A 100 -9.59 -7.55 3.04
CA ILE A 100 -10.48 -8.33 3.92
C ILE A 100 -10.09 -8.09 5.38
N HIS A 101 -8.80 -8.17 5.70
CA HIS A 101 -8.34 -7.89 7.05
C HIS A 101 -8.79 -6.49 7.50
N ARG A 102 -8.61 -5.46 6.66
CA ARG A 102 -9.03 -4.10 6.98
C ARG A 102 -10.54 -3.99 7.19
N ALA A 103 -11.34 -4.64 6.34
CA ALA A 103 -12.79 -4.57 6.41
C ALA A 103 -13.37 -5.19 7.68
N PHE A 104 -12.82 -6.33 8.13
CA PHE A 104 -13.41 -7.13 9.19
C PHE A 104 -12.73 -7.05 10.55
N PHE A 105 -11.43 -6.72 10.59
CA PHE A 105 -10.66 -6.71 11.83
C PHE A 105 -10.35 -5.31 12.37
N ILE A 106 -10.57 -4.27 11.56
CA ILE A 106 -10.36 -2.89 12.02
C ILE A 106 -11.73 -2.20 12.13
N ASN A 107 -12.13 -1.93 13.37
CA ASN A 107 -13.45 -1.38 13.70
C ASN A 107 -13.44 0.15 13.53
N THR A 108 -13.63 0.62 12.30
CA THR A 108 -13.87 2.04 11.99
C THR A 108 -15.01 2.16 11.00
N ASP A 109 -15.77 3.26 11.03
CA ASP A 109 -16.94 3.48 10.16
C ASP A 109 -16.63 3.36 8.66
N SER A 110 -15.39 3.65 8.28
CA SER A 110 -14.92 3.57 6.88
C SER A 110 -14.15 2.28 6.55
N SER A 111 -14.11 1.27 7.45
CA SER A 111 -13.29 0.07 7.27
C SER A 111 -13.63 -0.72 6.01
N PHE A 112 -14.92 -0.87 5.69
CA PHE A 112 -15.38 -1.57 4.49
C PHE A 112 -14.96 -0.84 3.21
N ILE A 113 -15.09 0.48 3.17
CA ILE A 113 -14.67 1.30 2.04
C ILE A 113 -13.16 1.15 1.81
N HIS A 114 -12.37 1.31 2.87
CA HIS A 114 -10.92 1.13 2.81
C HIS A 114 -10.50 -0.28 2.43
N GLY A 115 -11.25 -1.30 2.89
CA GLY A 115 -11.04 -2.70 2.52
C GLY A 115 -11.25 -2.92 1.04
N GLY A 116 -12.39 -2.48 0.50
CA GLY A 116 -12.73 -2.55 -0.92
C GLY A 116 -11.71 -1.81 -1.80
N LEU A 117 -11.33 -0.60 -1.40
CA LEU A 117 -10.30 0.19 -2.09
C LEU A 117 -8.95 -0.54 -2.13
N SER A 118 -8.56 -1.24 -1.07
CA SER A 118 -7.31 -2.01 -1.05
C SER A 118 -7.31 -3.15 -2.07
N ILE A 119 -8.45 -3.81 -2.26
CA ILE A 119 -8.60 -4.86 -3.27
C ILE A 119 -8.43 -4.27 -4.67
N ILE A 120 -9.15 -3.18 -4.97
CA ILE A 120 -9.06 -2.49 -6.26
C ILE A 120 -7.63 -2.01 -6.53
N GLN A 121 -6.97 -1.44 -5.51
CA GLN A 121 -5.58 -0.97 -5.61
C GLN A 121 -4.62 -2.11 -5.95
N GLY A 122 -4.76 -3.28 -5.32
CA GLY A 122 -3.95 -4.45 -5.62
C GLY A 122 -4.15 -4.97 -7.04
N ILE A 123 -5.39 -5.04 -7.51
CA ILE A 123 -5.73 -5.40 -8.88
C ILE A 123 -5.11 -4.40 -9.86
N ALA A 124 -5.35 -3.10 -9.64
CA ALA A 124 -4.86 -2.04 -10.51
C ALA A 124 -3.33 -2.03 -10.60
N ALA A 125 -2.62 -2.12 -9.47
CA ALA A 125 -1.16 -2.17 -9.43
C ALA A 125 -0.60 -3.39 -10.18
N GLY A 126 -1.22 -4.55 -10.01
CA GLY A 126 -0.81 -5.78 -10.69
C GLY A 126 -0.99 -5.72 -12.21
N PHE A 127 -2.15 -5.29 -12.68
CA PHE A 127 -2.41 -5.15 -14.12
C PHE A 127 -1.56 -4.06 -14.76
N LEU A 128 -1.34 -2.97 -14.05
CA LEU A 128 -0.52 -1.88 -14.52
C LEU A 128 0.94 -2.31 -14.68
N SER A 129 1.48 -3.05 -13.70
CA SER A 129 2.82 -3.64 -13.78
C SER A 129 2.98 -4.51 -15.02
N TYR A 130 1.98 -5.34 -15.32
CA TYR A 130 1.99 -6.18 -16.53
C TYR A 130 2.07 -5.35 -17.81
N ARG A 131 1.28 -4.28 -17.90
CA ARG A 131 1.30 -3.36 -19.04
C ARG A 131 2.64 -2.62 -19.17
N LEU A 132 3.18 -2.14 -18.07
CA LEU A 132 4.43 -1.38 -18.04
C LEU A 132 5.65 -2.21 -18.46
N LYS A 133 5.74 -3.45 -17.98
CA LYS A 133 6.85 -4.36 -18.36
C LYS A 133 6.94 -4.60 -19.86
N HIS A 134 5.82 -4.50 -20.59
CA HIS A 134 5.78 -4.72 -22.04
C HIS A 134 6.03 -3.46 -22.89
N HIS A 135 5.92 -2.25 -22.33
CA HIS A 135 5.86 -1.04 -23.15
C HIS A 135 6.94 0.01 -22.88
N TYR A 136 7.65 0.00 -21.74
CA TYR A 136 8.48 1.13 -21.35
C TYR A 136 9.93 0.77 -20.99
N HIS A 137 10.88 1.57 -21.58
CA HIS A 137 12.32 1.41 -21.35
C HIS A 137 12.74 1.85 -19.93
N ASN A 138 12.05 2.84 -19.34
CA ASN A 138 12.33 3.37 -17.99
C ASN A 138 11.28 2.89 -16.98
N LEU A 139 11.27 1.58 -16.72
CA LEU A 139 10.26 0.91 -15.90
C LEU A 139 10.12 1.52 -14.49
N TRP A 140 11.22 1.91 -13.85
CA TRP A 140 11.23 2.46 -12.50
C TRP A 140 10.51 3.81 -12.40
N PHE A 141 10.74 4.71 -13.36
CA PHE A 141 10.10 6.03 -13.39
C PHE A 141 8.59 5.92 -13.61
N TRP A 142 8.19 5.11 -14.58
CA TRP A 142 6.78 4.89 -14.86
C TRP A 142 6.06 4.18 -13.71
N SER A 143 6.71 3.21 -13.06
CA SER A 143 6.16 2.54 -11.89
C SER A 143 5.95 3.51 -10.73
N PHE A 144 6.89 4.41 -10.48
CA PHE A 144 6.76 5.45 -9.46
C PHE A 144 5.62 6.43 -9.78
N LEU A 145 5.58 6.93 -11.02
CA LEU A 145 4.55 7.87 -11.46
C LEU A 145 3.15 7.25 -11.35
N TYR A 146 2.99 6.02 -11.79
CA TYR A 146 1.70 5.33 -11.69
C TYR A 146 1.31 4.98 -10.27
N ALA A 147 2.26 4.61 -9.39
CA ALA A 147 1.98 4.40 -7.98
C ALA A 147 1.46 5.69 -7.34
N PHE A 148 2.09 6.83 -7.65
CA PHE A 148 1.67 8.14 -7.17
C PHE A 148 0.27 8.52 -7.70
N ILE A 149 0.01 8.32 -8.99
CA ILE A 149 -1.31 8.60 -9.59
C ILE A 149 -2.39 7.69 -8.98
N LEU A 150 -2.11 6.40 -8.82
CA LEU A 150 -3.04 5.48 -8.16
C LEU A 150 -3.39 5.95 -6.75
N GLU A 151 -2.40 6.27 -5.93
CA GLU A 151 -2.63 6.70 -4.55
C GLU A 151 -3.43 8.02 -4.53
N PHE A 152 -3.10 8.96 -5.40
CA PHE A 152 -3.82 10.23 -5.53
C PHE A 152 -5.29 10.04 -5.95
N LEU A 153 -5.54 9.18 -6.94
CA LEU A 153 -6.90 8.84 -7.36
C LEU A 153 -7.69 8.16 -6.25
N PHE A 154 -7.06 7.27 -5.49
CA PHE A 154 -7.68 6.63 -4.33
C PHE A 154 -8.05 7.65 -3.25
N TRP A 155 -7.20 8.63 -3.00
CA TRP A 155 -7.47 9.72 -2.06
C TRP A 155 -8.69 10.55 -2.49
N ILE A 156 -8.76 10.92 -3.77
CA ILE A 156 -9.91 11.66 -4.34
C ILE A 156 -11.18 10.82 -4.22
N PHE A 157 -11.12 9.56 -4.63
CA PHE A 157 -12.28 8.67 -4.59
C PHE A 157 -12.77 8.41 -3.15
N PHE A 158 -11.84 8.23 -2.22
CA PHE A 158 -12.16 8.11 -0.81
C PHE A 158 -12.81 9.39 -0.27
N ALA A 159 -12.25 10.55 -0.56
CA ALA A 159 -12.81 11.84 -0.16
C ALA A 159 -14.24 12.01 -0.71
N PHE A 160 -14.47 11.63 -1.96
CA PHE A 160 -15.80 11.68 -2.57
C PHE A 160 -16.81 10.76 -1.88
N LEU A 161 -16.41 9.53 -1.55
CA LEU A 161 -17.29 8.56 -0.88
C LEU A 161 -17.60 8.94 0.58
N THR A 162 -16.69 9.63 1.25
CA THR A 162 -16.85 9.98 2.67
C THR A 162 -17.37 11.41 2.88
N TRP A 163 -17.42 12.23 1.82
CA TRP A 163 -17.85 13.64 1.88
C TRP A 163 -19.17 13.85 2.63
N PRO A 164 -20.24 13.09 2.40
CA PRO A 164 -21.51 13.31 3.10
C PRO A 164 -21.48 12.92 4.57
N THR A 165 -20.55 12.07 5.00
CA THR A 165 -20.50 11.57 6.38
C THR A 165 -19.60 12.41 7.28
N THR A 166 -18.66 13.16 6.72
CA THR A 166 -17.72 14.00 7.49
C THR A 166 -18.30 15.33 7.95
N THR A 167 -19.42 15.75 7.36
CA THR A 167 -20.10 17.00 7.74
C THR A 167 -20.90 16.90 9.04
N THR A 168 -21.09 15.70 9.58
CA THR A 168 -21.90 15.45 10.79
C THR A 168 -21.09 15.35 12.09
N TYR A 169 -19.76 15.32 12.02
CA TYR A 169 -18.95 15.33 13.24
C TYR A 169 -18.36 16.72 13.45
N PRO A 170 -18.77 17.45 14.52
CA PRO A 170 -18.03 18.63 14.94
C PRO A 170 -16.61 18.20 15.24
N VAL A 171 -15.66 18.80 14.56
CA VAL A 171 -14.24 18.59 14.82
C VAL A 171 -13.95 19.20 16.18
N ASN A 172 -14.11 18.41 17.25
CA ASN A 172 -13.63 18.80 18.55
C ASN A 172 -12.11 18.74 18.50
N PHE A 173 -11.52 19.88 18.26
CA PHE A 173 -10.08 20.12 18.46
C PHE A 173 -9.83 20.18 19.98
N PHE A 174 -9.49 19.03 20.59
CA PHE A 174 -8.81 18.97 21.88
C PHE A 174 -7.66 17.96 21.82
#